data_4b2e42dade2fed33cf6b81f204dd44f2
#
_entry.id   4b2e42dade2fed33cf6b81f204dd44f2
#
_cell.length_a   1.000
_cell.length_b   1.000
_cell.length_c   1.000
_cell.angle_alpha   90.00
_cell.angle_beta   90.00
_cell.angle_gamma   90.00
#
_symmetry.space_group_name_H-M   'P 1'
#
loop_
_entity.id
_entity.type
_entity.pdbx_description
1 polymer ?
#
loop_
_entity_poly.entity_id
_entity_poly.type
_entity_poly.pdbx_seq_one_letter_code
_entity_poly.pdbx_strand_id
1 'polypeptide(L)'
;MEYRILGKTGLKISRMGFGGIPIQRIDAEGTKALMHKLLENGVNYIDTARGYTVSEEYLGVGLEGIREQFVLATKSMSRTAEAMAKDIDISLKNLRTDYIDLYQIHNAPPADVEKVCSPGGALEALTAAKKAGKIGHIGITAHSLETFRMALELPWVETIMFPYNIVEDQAKELIHACAEKSIGFIAMKPLAGGAIEDAVTALRC
;
A
#
# COMPACT_ATOMS: atom_id res chain seq x y z
N MET A 1 -15.66 -10.88 8.58
CA MET A 1 -14.64 -10.42 7.61
C MET A 1 -13.95 -11.61 6.97
N GLU A 2 -13.71 -11.57 5.67
CA GLU A 2 -12.96 -12.58 4.93
C GLU A 2 -11.48 -12.16 4.84
N TYR A 3 -10.56 -13.14 4.93
CA TYR A 3 -9.11 -12.87 4.87
C TYR A 3 -8.48 -13.59 3.67
N ARG A 4 -7.44 -13.01 3.09
CA ARG A 4 -6.66 -13.57 1.99
C ARG A 4 -5.16 -13.43 2.27
N ILE A 5 -4.38 -14.32 1.69
CA ILE A 5 -2.92 -14.16 1.66
C ILE A 5 -2.59 -13.24 0.48
N LEU A 6 -1.81 -12.21 0.74
CA LEU A 6 -1.42 -11.21 -0.26
C LEU A 6 -0.25 -11.72 -1.12
N GLY A 7 -0.57 -12.51 -2.12
CA GLY A 7 0.42 -13.10 -3.02
C GLY A 7 1.55 -13.85 -2.29
N LYS A 8 2.78 -13.70 -2.78
CA LYS A 8 3.99 -14.33 -2.20
C LYS A 8 4.49 -13.68 -0.90
N THR A 9 3.84 -12.61 -0.42
CA THR A 9 4.25 -11.94 0.83
C THR A 9 3.96 -12.79 2.08
N GLY A 10 3.00 -13.71 2.01
CA GLY A 10 2.53 -14.44 3.18
C GLY A 10 1.65 -13.62 4.13
N LEU A 11 1.51 -12.31 3.92
CA LEU A 11 0.67 -11.43 4.75
C LEU A 11 -0.79 -11.84 4.65
N LYS A 12 -1.41 -12.17 5.79
CA LYS A 12 -2.83 -12.46 5.89
C LYS A 12 -3.61 -11.17 6.15
N ILE A 13 -4.24 -10.65 5.11
CA ILE A 13 -4.97 -9.39 5.16
C ILE A 13 -6.49 -9.59 5.06
N SER A 14 -7.25 -8.69 5.64
CA SER A 14 -8.69 -8.59 5.41
C SER A 14 -8.96 -8.24 3.95
N ARG A 15 -9.97 -8.85 3.36
CA ARG A 15 -10.37 -8.62 1.95
C ARG A 15 -10.71 -7.15 1.70
N MET A 16 -11.22 -6.45 2.71
CA MET A 16 -11.40 -5.00 2.70
C MET A 16 -10.29 -4.36 3.51
N GLY A 17 -9.56 -3.42 2.88
CA GLY A 17 -8.53 -2.61 3.54
C GLY A 17 -9.03 -1.20 3.80
N PHE A 18 -8.35 -0.49 4.69
CA PHE A 18 -8.60 0.90 5.00
C PHE A 18 -7.56 1.81 4.31
N GLY A 19 -8.03 2.76 3.50
CA GLY A 19 -7.19 3.78 2.86
C GLY A 19 -7.07 5.03 3.72
N GLY A 20 -5.84 5.48 3.98
CA GLY A 20 -5.51 6.57 4.91
C GLY A 20 -5.79 8.01 4.41
N ILE A 21 -6.18 8.22 3.15
CA ILE A 21 -6.48 9.58 2.66
C ILE A 21 -7.57 10.28 3.48
N PRO A 22 -8.72 9.64 3.81
CA PRO A 22 -9.79 10.32 4.56
C PRO A 22 -9.40 10.74 5.99
N ILE A 23 -8.38 10.15 6.58
CA ILE A 23 -7.88 10.51 7.94
C ILE A 23 -7.53 12.00 8.04
N GLN A 24 -7.12 12.62 6.94
CA GLN A 24 -6.82 14.06 6.90
C GLN A 24 -8.00 14.97 7.27
N ARG A 25 -9.22 14.43 7.36
CA ARG A 25 -10.46 15.15 7.68
C ARG A 25 -10.89 15.03 9.14
N ILE A 26 -10.16 14.24 9.92
CA ILE A 26 -10.37 14.05 11.36
C ILE A 26 -9.07 14.34 12.11
N ASP A 27 -9.11 14.35 13.43
CA ASP A 27 -7.92 14.51 14.26
C ASP A 27 -7.30 13.15 14.67
N ALA A 28 -6.23 13.21 15.45
CA ALA A 28 -5.52 12.01 15.91
C ALA A 28 -6.38 11.15 16.85
N GLU A 29 -7.21 11.75 17.71
CA GLU A 29 -8.10 11.02 18.61
C GLU A 29 -9.24 10.34 17.84
N GLY A 30 -9.83 11.03 16.88
CA GLY A 30 -10.79 10.43 15.95
C GLY A 30 -10.18 9.28 15.15
N THR A 31 -8.90 9.40 14.77
CA THR A 31 -8.17 8.30 14.12
C THR A 31 -8.03 7.10 15.05
N LYS A 32 -7.71 7.31 16.33
CA LYS A 32 -7.61 6.22 17.32
C LYS A 32 -8.94 5.48 17.46
N ALA A 33 -10.03 6.19 17.65
CA ALA A 33 -11.37 5.60 17.71
C ALA A 33 -11.72 4.80 16.43
N LEU A 34 -11.33 5.33 15.25
CA LEU A 34 -11.53 4.66 13.98
C LEU A 34 -10.72 3.36 13.87
N MET A 35 -9.45 3.34 14.31
CA MET A 35 -8.61 2.13 14.27
C MET A 35 -9.21 1.00 15.13
N HIS A 36 -9.69 1.31 16.33
CA HIS A 36 -10.41 0.33 17.16
C HIS A 36 -11.67 -0.20 16.46
N LYS A 37 -12.46 0.68 15.85
CA LYS A 37 -13.66 0.28 15.10
C LYS A 37 -13.34 -0.61 13.89
N LEU A 38 -12.21 -0.38 13.21
CA LEU A 38 -11.75 -1.24 12.12
C LEU A 38 -11.45 -2.65 12.63
N LEU A 39 -10.74 -2.79 13.75
CA LEU A 39 -10.44 -4.10 14.37
C LEU A 39 -11.72 -4.83 14.81
N GLU A 40 -12.65 -4.14 15.45
CA GLU A 40 -13.94 -4.72 15.86
C GLU A 40 -14.71 -5.30 14.66
N ASN A 41 -14.51 -4.72 13.46
CA ASN A 41 -15.10 -5.21 12.21
C ASN A 41 -14.18 -6.16 11.43
N GLY A 42 -13.05 -6.54 11.99
CA GLY A 42 -12.10 -7.50 11.41
C GLY A 42 -11.26 -6.93 10.26
N VAL A 43 -11.16 -5.60 10.11
CA VAL A 43 -10.27 -4.96 9.13
C VAL A 43 -8.89 -4.85 9.74
N ASN A 44 -7.89 -5.49 9.12
CA ASN A 44 -6.51 -5.49 9.59
C ASN A 44 -5.49 -4.94 8.58
N TYR A 45 -5.92 -4.47 7.40
CA TYR A 45 -5.02 -3.88 6.40
C TYR A 45 -5.23 -2.38 6.30
N ILE A 46 -4.16 -1.63 6.49
CA ILE A 46 -4.13 -0.16 6.38
C ILE A 46 -3.13 0.25 5.31
N ASP A 47 -3.55 1.14 4.41
CA ASP A 47 -2.70 1.72 3.38
C ASP A 47 -2.65 3.25 3.50
N THR A 48 -1.48 3.81 3.73
CA THR A 48 -1.22 5.25 3.77
C THR A 48 -0.10 5.65 2.80
N ALA A 49 0.41 6.87 2.89
CA ALA A 49 1.55 7.35 2.10
C ALA A 49 2.23 8.55 2.75
N ARG A 50 3.54 8.72 2.48
CA ARG A 50 4.31 9.93 2.80
C ARG A 50 3.62 11.22 2.31
N GLY A 51 3.03 11.17 1.11
CA GLY A 51 2.34 12.29 0.49
C GLY A 51 0.95 12.62 1.05
N TYR A 52 0.45 11.86 2.03
CA TYR A 52 -0.89 12.09 2.61
C TYR A 52 -0.83 12.98 3.84
N THR A 53 -0.11 14.10 3.75
CA THR A 53 0.04 15.16 4.77
C THR A 53 0.23 14.59 6.18
N VAL A 54 -0.80 14.62 7.03
CA VAL A 54 -0.78 14.19 8.44
C VAL A 54 -1.14 12.71 8.65
N SER A 55 -1.48 11.97 7.58
CA SER A 55 -2.04 10.61 7.71
C SER A 55 -1.12 9.64 8.46
N GLU A 56 0.19 9.64 8.15
CA GLU A 56 1.14 8.78 8.88
C GLU A 56 1.24 9.17 10.37
N GLU A 57 1.24 10.47 10.69
CA GLU A 57 1.33 10.94 12.07
C GLU A 57 0.07 10.58 12.88
N TYR A 58 -1.10 10.74 12.29
CA TYR A 58 -2.37 10.38 12.94
C TYR A 58 -2.52 8.87 13.10
N LEU A 59 -2.06 8.08 12.12
CA LEU A 59 -1.99 6.62 12.27
C LEU A 59 -1.00 6.20 13.37
N GLY A 60 0.14 6.88 13.51
CA GLY A 60 1.08 6.62 14.58
C GLY A 60 0.47 6.79 15.97
N VAL A 61 -0.41 7.80 16.15
CA VAL A 61 -1.22 7.96 17.38
C VAL A 61 -2.30 6.89 17.47
N GLY A 62 -3.04 6.68 16.38
CA GLY A 62 -4.20 5.79 16.32
C GLY A 62 -3.87 4.32 16.56
N LEU A 63 -2.65 3.90 16.22
CA LEU A 63 -2.19 2.51 16.34
C LEU A 63 -1.45 2.22 17.64
N GLU A 64 -1.32 3.20 18.53
CA GLU A 64 -0.63 3.01 19.81
C GLU A 64 -1.27 1.87 20.64
N GLY A 65 -0.47 0.87 20.99
CA GLY A 65 -0.90 -0.32 21.73
C GLY A 65 -1.65 -1.40 20.91
N ILE A 66 -1.94 -1.14 19.62
CA ILE A 66 -2.65 -2.07 18.74
C ILE A 66 -1.95 -2.27 17.37
N ARG A 67 -0.75 -1.71 17.18
CA ARG A 67 0.02 -1.76 15.92
C ARG A 67 0.16 -3.18 15.37
N GLU A 68 0.46 -4.14 16.23
CA GLU A 68 0.71 -5.54 15.88
C GLU A 68 -0.53 -6.28 15.32
N GLN A 69 -1.70 -5.69 15.48
CA GLN A 69 -2.95 -6.27 14.98
C GLN A 69 -3.23 -5.85 13.52
N PHE A 70 -2.40 -4.98 12.96
CA PHE A 70 -2.55 -4.49 11.60
C PHE A 70 -1.36 -4.84 10.71
N VAL A 71 -1.66 -5.14 9.47
CA VAL A 71 -0.71 -5.09 8.34
C VAL A 71 -0.71 -3.66 7.82
N LEU A 72 0.40 -2.97 8.00
CA LEU A 72 0.56 -1.56 7.68
C LEU A 72 1.35 -1.37 6.40
N ALA A 73 0.74 -0.71 5.42
CA ALA A 73 1.37 -0.32 4.18
C ALA A 73 1.52 1.20 4.07
N THR A 74 2.66 1.65 3.61
CA THR A 74 2.88 3.05 3.19
C THR A 74 3.64 3.11 1.87
N LYS A 75 3.86 4.31 1.34
CA LYS A 75 4.46 4.51 0.02
C LYS A 75 5.12 5.88 -0.10
N SER A 76 6.18 5.95 -0.93
CA SER A 76 6.89 7.19 -1.23
C SER A 76 7.02 7.42 -2.72
N MET A 77 7.00 8.70 -3.11
CA MET A 77 7.28 9.15 -4.47
C MET A 77 8.78 9.31 -4.76
N SER A 78 9.66 9.04 -3.82
CA SER A 78 11.11 9.12 -4.01
C SER A 78 11.60 8.06 -5.00
N ARG A 79 12.54 8.47 -5.88
CA ARG A 79 13.09 7.63 -6.96
C ARG A 79 14.57 7.35 -6.80
N THR A 80 15.27 8.05 -5.89
CA THR A 80 16.68 7.83 -5.58
C THR A 80 16.86 7.10 -4.25
N ALA A 81 17.97 6.39 -4.08
CA ALA A 81 18.27 5.66 -2.86
C ALA A 81 18.32 6.59 -1.63
N GLU A 82 18.99 7.74 -1.75
CA GLU A 82 19.11 8.72 -0.65
C GLU A 82 17.74 9.23 -0.20
N ALA A 83 16.92 9.70 -1.14
CA ALA A 83 15.60 10.24 -0.81
C ALA A 83 14.66 9.16 -0.26
N MET A 84 14.70 7.94 -0.82
CA MET A 84 13.90 6.82 -0.34
C MET A 84 14.29 6.39 1.08
N ALA A 85 15.58 6.30 1.38
CA ALA A 85 16.07 5.96 2.73
C ALA A 85 15.56 6.98 3.76
N LYS A 86 15.65 8.29 3.42
CA LYS A 86 15.11 9.36 4.27
C LYS A 86 13.61 9.25 4.46
N ASP A 87 12.85 8.96 3.41
CA ASP A 87 11.39 8.79 3.50
C ASP A 87 11.00 7.60 4.37
N ILE A 88 11.73 6.47 4.28
CA ILE A 88 11.50 5.30 5.14
C ILE A 88 11.68 5.68 6.61
N ASP A 89 12.76 6.38 6.96
CA ASP A 89 13.01 6.79 8.34
C ASP A 89 11.95 7.78 8.85
N ILE A 90 11.48 8.69 7.99
CA ILE A 90 10.39 9.60 8.33
C ILE A 90 9.08 8.84 8.52
N SER A 91 8.75 7.87 7.65
CA SER A 91 7.56 7.05 7.78
C SER A 91 7.56 6.26 9.10
N LEU A 92 8.67 5.61 9.46
CA LEU A 92 8.82 4.91 10.73
C LEU A 92 8.59 5.83 11.93
N LYS A 93 9.19 7.03 11.90
CA LYS A 93 9.02 8.04 12.95
C LYS A 93 7.56 8.50 13.06
N ASN A 94 6.92 8.85 11.95
CA ASN A 94 5.55 9.35 11.94
C ASN A 94 4.56 8.29 12.39
N LEU A 95 4.74 7.06 11.91
CA LEU A 95 3.90 5.91 12.25
C LEU A 95 4.21 5.34 13.65
N ARG A 96 5.22 5.88 14.36
CA ARG A 96 5.66 5.47 15.72
C ARG A 96 5.90 3.96 15.82
N THR A 97 6.57 3.41 14.81
CA THR A 97 6.89 1.98 14.72
C THR A 97 8.31 1.79 14.21
N ASP A 98 8.93 0.67 14.51
CA ASP A 98 10.22 0.26 13.98
C ASP A 98 10.11 -0.64 12.75
N TYR A 99 8.87 -1.03 12.38
CA TYR A 99 8.61 -1.94 11.28
C TYR A 99 7.36 -1.56 10.47
N ILE A 100 7.47 -1.61 9.15
CA ILE A 100 6.37 -1.43 8.20
C ILE A 100 6.23 -2.70 7.36
N ASP A 101 5.04 -3.30 7.32
CA ASP A 101 4.82 -4.59 6.65
C ASP A 101 5.02 -4.51 5.14
N LEU A 102 4.55 -3.43 4.50
CA LEU A 102 4.65 -3.22 3.05
C LEU A 102 5.05 -1.77 2.73
N TYR A 103 6.18 -1.60 2.04
CA TYR A 103 6.59 -0.28 1.55
C TYR A 103 6.53 -0.24 0.02
N GLN A 104 5.86 0.76 -0.55
CA GLN A 104 5.56 0.78 -1.98
C GLN A 104 6.20 1.98 -2.70
N ILE A 105 6.66 1.77 -3.93
CA ILE A 105 6.94 2.85 -4.87
C ILE A 105 5.61 3.49 -5.28
N HIS A 106 5.42 4.76 -4.97
CA HIS A 106 4.15 5.46 -5.16
C HIS A 106 4.02 6.04 -6.56
N ASN A 107 2.99 5.61 -7.29
CA ASN A 107 2.57 6.17 -8.58
C ASN A 107 3.73 6.35 -9.57
N ALA A 108 4.42 5.25 -9.90
CA ALA A 108 5.54 5.27 -10.82
C ALA A 108 5.05 5.24 -12.28
N PRO A 109 5.29 6.29 -13.09
CA PRO A 109 5.18 6.18 -14.54
C PRO A 109 6.29 5.27 -15.11
N PRO A 110 6.17 4.76 -16.35
CA PRO A 110 7.15 3.82 -16.94
C PRO A 110 8.61 4.29 -16.84
N ALA A 111 8.90 5.55 -17.16
CA ALA A 111 10.25 6.12 -17.07
C ALA A 111 10.83 6.11 -15.64
N ASP A 112 9.98 6.23 -14.61
CA ASP A 112 10.41 6.19 -13.22
C ASP A 112 10.72 4.76 -12.75
N VAL A 113 10.09 3.73 -13.34
CA VAL A 113 10.38 2.32 -13.02
C VAL A 113 11.84 2.00 -13.34
N GLU A 114 12.34 2.43 -14.50
CA GLU A 114 13.74 2.24 -14.88
C GLU A 114 14.68 2.98 -13.92
N LYS A 115 14.34 4.22 -13.56
CA LYS A 115 15.12 5.02 -12.62
C LYS A 115 15.17 4.37 -11.21
N VAL A 116 14.06 3.82 -10.74
CA VAL A 116 14.00 3.10 -9.45
C VAL A 116 14.95 1.91 -9.45
N CYS A 117 15.08 1.19 -10.56
CA CYS A 117 15.92 0.00 -10.70
C CYS A 117 17.39 0.29 -11.05
N SER A 118 17.73 1.53 -11.44
CA SER A 118 19.08 1.91 -11.82
C SER A 118 20.02 2.05 -10.60
N PRO A 119 21.36 2.04 -10.80
CA PRO A 119 22.29 2.34 -9.71
C PRO A 119 22.00 3.68 -9.03
N GLY A 120 21.94 3.69 -7.69
CA GLY A 120 21.49 4.84 -6.90
C GLY A 120 19.96 5.05 -6.90
N GLY A 121 19.20 4.14 -7.48
CA GLY A 121 17.75 4.17 -7.50
C GLY A 121 17.11 3.73 -6.17
N ALA A 122 15.84 4.05 -6.01
CA ALA A 122 15.10 3.82 -4.77
C ALA A 122 15.06 2.34 -4.34
N LEU A 123 15.18 1.39 -5.26
CA LEU A 123 15.20 -0.04 -4.97
C LEU A 123 16.39 -0.45 -4.07
N GLU A 124 17.54 0.22 -4.20
CA GLU A 124 18.69 -0.04 -3.31
C GLU A 124 18.35 0.24 -1.85
N ALA A 125 17.70 1.38 -1.58
CA ALA A 125 17.30 1.75 -0.22
C ALA A 125 16.20 0.83 0.33
N LEU A 126 15.22 0.47 -0.48
CA LEU A 126 14.17 -0.48 -0.10
C LEU A 126 14.75 -1.86 0.24
N THR A 127 15.69 -2.34 -0.58
CA THR A 127 16.38 -3.62 -0.35
C THR A 127 17.21 -3.58 0.93
N ALA A 128 17.93 -2.48 1.17
CA ALA A 128 18.69 -2.27 2.40
C ALA A 128 17.79 -2.20 3.63
N ALA A 129 16.67 -1.49 3.56
CA ALA A 129 15.69 -1.40 4.64
C ALA A 129 15.03 -2.75 4.95
N LYS A 130 14.71 -3.54 3.92
CA LYS A 130 14.21 -4.90 4.08
C LYS A 130 15.24 -5.81 4.76
N LYS A 131 16.49 -5.75 4.34
CA LYS A 131 17.58 -6.50 4.99
C LYS A 131 17.83 -6.08 6.45
N ALA A 132 17.62 -4.81 6.74
CA ALA A 132 17.73 -4.26 8.10
C ALA A 132 16.51 -4.55 9.00
N GLY A 133 15.46 -5.17 8.48
CA GLY A 133 14.22 -5.46 9.19
C GLY A 133 13.31 -4.25 9.43
N LYS A 134 13.55 -3.12 8.77
CA LYS A 134 12.72 -1.91 8.84
C LYS A 134 11.43 -2.05 8.04
N ILE A 135 11.46 -2.80 6.93
CA ILE A 135 10.30 -3.10 6.12
C ILE A 135 10.24 -4.59 5.79
N GLY A 136 9.04 -5.14 5.63
CA GLY A 136 8.83 -6.56 5.31
C GLY A 136 8.84 -6.84 3.82
N HIS A 137 8.04 -6.11 3.07
CA HIS A 137 7.77 -6.37 1.66
C HIS A 137 7.88 -5.11 0.82
N ILE A 138 8.15 -5.30 -0.48
CA ILE A 138 8.29 -4.20 -1.44
C ILE A 138 7.20 -4.31 -2.50
N GLY A 139 6.48 -3.22 -2.73
CA GLY A 139 5.45 -3.12 -3.74
C GLY A 139 5.57 -1.91 -4.64
N ILE A 140 4.67 -1.81 -5.60
CA ILE A 140 4.55 -0.66 -6.49
C ILE A 140 3.08 -0.28 -6.67
N THR A 141 2.80 1.02 -6.78
CA THR A 141 1.49 1.52 -7.16
C THR A 141 1.55 2.22 -8.51
N ALA A 142 0.56 2.05 -9.33
CA ALA A 142 0.51 2.62 -10.67
C ALA A 142 -0.91 3.04 -11.07
N HIS A 143 -1.00 3.94 -12.06
CA HIS A 143 -2.23 4.30 -12.76
C HIS A 143 -2.12 4.03 -14.27
N SER A 144 -0.95 3.60 -14.74
CA SER A 144 -0.67 3.24 -16.12
C SER A 144 -0.64 1.72 -16.28
N LEU A 145 -1.37 1.18 -17.26
CA LEU A 145 -1.30 -0.25 -17.62
C LEU A 145 0.09 -0.66 -18.08
N GLU A 146 0.85 0.26 -18.68
CA GLU A 146 2.23 0.02 -19.08
C GLU A 146 3.11 -0.24 -17.85
N THR A 147 3.04 0.62 -16.83
CA THR A 147 3.73 0.38 -15.55
C THR A 147 3.30 -0.93 -14.91
N PHE A 148 2.00 -1.28 -14.96
CA PHE A 148 1.53 -2.56 -14.44
C PHE A 148 2.20 -3.74 -15.16
N ARG A 149 2.24 -3.73 -16.50
CA ARG A 149 2.92 -4.77 -17.30
C ARG A 149 4.40 -4.86 -16.96
N MET A 150 5.10 -3.73 -16.86
CA MET A 150 6.50 -3.71 -16.44
C MET A 150 6.68 -4.32 -15.05
N ALA A 151 5.83 -3.95 -14.10
CA ALA A 151 5.91 -4.43 -12.72
C ALA A 151 5.75 -5.96 -12.60
N LEU A 152 4.93 -6.58 -13.45
CA LEU A 152 4.78 -8.04 -13.50
C LEU A 152 6.06 -8.80 -13.83
N GLU A 153 7.01 -8.16 -14.53
CA GLU A 153 8.28 -8.76 -14.94
C GLU A 153 9.44 -8.44 -13.98
N LEU A 154 9.21 -7.60 -12.97
CA LEU A 154 10.23 -7.20 -12.01
C LEU A 154 10.30 -8.18 -10.82
N PRO A 155 11.44 -8.87 -10.59
CA PRO A 155 11.54 -9.93 -9.58
C PRO A 155 11.37 -9.43 -8.15
N TRP A 156 11.65 -8.14 -7.88
CA TRP A 156 11.53 -7.53 -6.57
C TRP A 156 10.10 -7.10 -6.21
N VAL A 157 9.18 -7.05 -7.19
CA VAL A 157 7.79 -6.67 -6.97
C VAL A 157 7.05 -7.82 -6.29
N GLU A 158 6.57 -7.58 -5.07
CA GLU A 158 5.80 -8.54 -4.29
C GLU A 158 4.31 -8.20 -4.33
N THR A 159 3.97 -6.90 -4.49
CA THR A 159 2.59 -6.43 -4.63
C THR A 159 2.46 -5.35 -5.69
N ILE A 160 1.29 -5.30 -6.34
CA ILE A 160 0.91 -4.23 -7.26
C ILE A 160 -0.42 -3.65 -6.79
N MET A 161 -0.47 -2.32 -6.61
CA MET A 161 -1.72 -1.60 -6.33
C MET A 161 -2.12 -0.80 -7.56
N PHE A 162 -3.36 -0.99 -8.02
CA PHE A 162 -3.87 -0.38 -9.24
C PHE A 162 -5.36 -0.06 -9.12
N PRO A 163 -5.90 0.98 -9.80
CA PRO A 163 -7.33 1.25 -9.86
C PRO A 163 -8.09 0.07 -10.47
N TYR A 164 -9.10 -0.40 -9.75
CA TYR A 164 -9.98 -1.44 -10.27
C TYR A 164 -11.36 -1.36 -9.61
N ASN A 165 -12.39 -1.24 -10.42
CA ASN A 165 -13.79 -1.21 -10.00
C ASN A 165 -14.69 -1.60 -11.19
N ILE A 166 -16.00 -1.61 -10.99
CA ILE A 166 -16.97 -2.05 -12.03
C ILE A 166 -16.99 -1.20 -13.31
N VAL A 167 -16.42 0.02 -13.29
CA VAL A 167 -16.34 0.92 -14.47
C VAL A 167 -14.91 1.09 -14.98
N GLU A 168 -13.90 0.71 -14.18
CA GLU A 168 -12.48 0.72 -14.53
C GLU A 168 -11.94 -0.70 -14.44
N ASP A 169 -12.25 -1.56 -15.40
CA ASP A 169 -11.92 -2.99 -15.41
C ASP A 169 -10.78 -3.36 -16.38
N GLN A 170 -10.17 -2.37 -17.03
CA GLN A 170 -9.09 -2.57 -18.02
C GLN A 170 -7.87 -3.35 -17.50
N ALA A 171 -7.72 -3.49 -16.18
CA ALA A 171 -6.64 -4.26 -15.57
C ALA A 171 -6.98 -5.76 -15.36
N LYS A 172 -8.16 -6.24 -15.73
CA LYS A 172 -8.65 -7.60 -15.43
C LYS A 172 -7.66 -8.69 -15.83
N GLU A 173 -7.15 -8.66 -17.05
CA GLU A 173 -6.15 -9.62 -17.55
C GLU A 173 -4.84 -9.57 -16.75
N LEU A 174 -4.41 -8.38 -16.33
CA LEU A 174 -3.19 -8.20 -15.56
C LEU A 174 -3.36 -8.68 -14.10
N ILE A 175 -4.58 -8.63 -13.57
CA ILE A 175 -4.91 -9.20 -12.24
C ILE A 175 -4.78 -10.73 -12.28
N HIS A 176 -5.22 -11.38 -13.34
CA HIS A 176 -5.02 -12.82 -13.53
C HIS A 176 -3.52 -13.15 -13.60
N ALA A 177 -2.73 -12.37 -14.35
CA ALA A 177 -1.28 -12.54 -14.40
C ALA A 177 -0.60 -12.35 -13.01
N CYS A 178 -1.12 -11.45 -12.16
CA CYS A 178 -0.65 -11.34 -10.77
C CYS A 178 -0.84 -12.67 -10.02
N ALA A 179 -2.02 -13.29 -10.16
CA ALA A 179 -2.31 -14.57 -9.49
C ALA A 179 -1.37 -15.68 -9.95
N GLU A 180 -1.13 -15.80 -11.26
CA GLU A 180 -0.19 -16.79 -11.83
C GLU A 180 1.24 -16.60 -11.32
N LYS A 181 1.69 -15.35 -11.14
CA LYS A 181 3.03 -15.01 -10.64
C LYS A 181 3.09 -14.91 -9.11
N SER A 182 2.01 -15.20 -8.40
CA SER A 182 1.90 -15.04 -6.95
C SER A 182 2.23 -13.61 -6.47
N ILE A 183 1.97 -12.58 -7.28
CA ILE A 183 2.08 -11.18 -6.91
C ILE A 183 0.77 -10.75 -6.24
N GLY A 184 0.85 -10.12 -5.07
CA GLY A 184 -0.32 -9.60 -4.37
C GLY A 184 -0.96 -8.44 -5.13
N PHE A 185 -2.25 -8.54 -5.47
CA PHE A 185 -2.98 -7.44 -6.09
C PHE A 185 -3.82 -6.68 -5.05
N ILE A 186 -3.71 -5.35 -5.07
CA ILE A 186 -4.47 -4.46 -4.20
C ILE A 186 -5.28 -3.49 -5.08
N ALA A 187 -6.61 -3.63 -5.04
CA ALA A 187 -7.50 -2.71 -5.75
C ALA A 187 -7.58 -1.36 -5.03
N MET A 188 -7.15 -0.29 -5.68
CA MET A 188 -7.45 1.06 -5.22
C MET A 188 -8.71 1.61 -5.89
N LYS A 189 -9.41 2.51 -5.21
CA LYS A 189 -10.64 3.16 -5.69
C LYS A 189 -11.75 2.16 -6.06
N PRO A 190 -12.06 1.13 -5.25
CA PRO A 190 -13.08 0.13 -5.59
C PRO A 190 -14.49 0.74 -5.74
N LEU A 191 -14.71 1.95 -5.24
CA LEU A 191 -15.95 2.74 -5.41
C LEU A 191 -15.69 4.03 -6.19
N ALA A 192 -14.73 4.04 -7.13
CA ALA A 192 -14.37 5.18 -7.98
C ALA A 192 -14.17 6.50 -7.19
N GLY A 193 -13.54 6.44 -6.01
CA GLY A 193 -13.33 7.61 -5.15
C GLY A 193 -14.60 8.13 -4.47
N GLY A 194 -15.68 7.36 -4.43
CA GLY A 194 -16.98 7.72 -3.88
C GLY A 194 -18.04 8.09 -4.92
N ALA A 195 -17.70 8.02 -6.22
CA ALA A 195 -18.66 8.24 -7.29
C ALA A 195 -19.67 7.08 -7.45
N ILE A 196 -19.31 5.89 -6.98
CA ILE A 196 -20.21 4.73 -6.95
C ILE A 196 -20.84 4.67 -5.55
N GLU A 197 -22.11 5.01 -5.47
CA GLU A 197 -22.86 5.09 -4.20
C GLU A 197 -23.40 3.72 -3.76
N ASP A 198 -23.81 2.86 -4.67
CA ASP A 198 -24.25 1.49 -4.34
C ASP A 198 -23.05 0.54 -4.16
N ALA A 199 -22.46 0.61 -2.97
CA ALA A 199 -21.32 -0.22 -2.61
C ALA A 199 -21.65 -1.72 -2.60
N VAL A 200 -22.89 -2.10 -2.30
CA VAL A 200 -23.28 -3.51 -2.21
C VAL A 200 -23.26 -4.16 -3.59
N THR A 201 -23.84 -3.51 -4.59
CA THR A 201 -23.80 -3.99 -5.97
C THR A 201 -22.37 -3.92 -6.53
N ALA A 202 -21.69 -2.80 -6.36
CA ALA A 202 -20.35 -2.60 -6.91
C ALA A 202 -19.29 -3.60 -6.41
N LEU A 203 -19.40 -4.08 -5.16
CA LEU A 203 -18.43 -5.02 -4.57
C LEU A 203 -18.82 -6.50 -4.74
N ARG A 204 -19.97 -6.79 -5.34
CA ARG A 204 -20.42 -8.16 -5.67
C ARG A 204 -20.12 -8.59 -7.10
N CYS A 205 -19.87 -7.63 -7.99
CA CYS A 205 -19.44 -7.86 -9.37
C CYS A 205 -17.95 -8.07 -9.43
#